data_3b355c11cf166055192272ce24619fb1
#
_entry.id   3b355c11cf166055192272ce24619fb1
#
_cell.length_a   1.000
_cell.length_b   1.000
_cell.length_c   1.000
_cell.angle_alpha   90.00
_cell.angle_beta   90.00
_cell.angle_gamma   90.00
#
_symmetry.space_group_name_H-M   'P 1'
#
loop_
_entity.id
_entity.type
_entity.pdbx_description
1 polymer ?
#
loop_
_entity_poly.entity_id
_entity_poly.type
_entity_poly.pdbx_seq_one_letter_code
_entity_poly.pdbx_strand_id
1 'polypeptide(L)'
;HLPPAAEKMPIQIFCSVSFSSEKEAPGPMGDIWGPHHHRQQQDSSESEEEEEEKEKEAVKRELDEGDLPRDLVTFANSCTLHGANHVFVEGGPGPRQALWAVAFVIALGAFLCQVGDRVAYYLSYPHVTLLDEVATTELVFPAVTFCNTNAVRLSQLSYPDLLYLAPMLGLDESDDPGVPLAPPGPEAFSGEPFNLHRFYNRSCHRLEDMLLYCSYCGGPCGPHNFSVVFTRYGKCYTFNSGQDGRPRLKTMKGGTGNGLEIMLDIQQDEYLPVWGETDETSFEAGIKVQIHSQDEPPFIDQLGFGVAPGFQTFVSCQEQRGESGRSPHTSPAPRLSQQLIYLPSPWGTCNAVTMDSDFFDSYSITACRIDCETRYLVENCNCRMVHMPGDAPYCTPEQYKECADPALDFLVEKDQEYCVCEMPCNLTRYGKELSMVKIPSKASAKYLAKKFNKSEQYIGENILVLDIFFEVLNYETIEQKKAYEIAGLLGDIGGQMGLFIGASILTVLELFDYAYEVIKHRLCRRGKCQKEPKRSSADKGVALSLDDVKRHNPCESLRGHPAGMTYAANILPHHPARGTFEDFTC
;
A
#
# COMPACT_ATOMS: atom_id res chain seq x y z
N HIS A 1 26.43 -39.60 7.64
CA HIS A 1 25.34 -38.71 7.21
C HIS A 1 25.93 -37.62 6.31
N LEU A 2 25.70 -37.76 5.01
CA LEU A 2 26.10 -36.84 3.95
C LEU A 2 25.11 -35.64 3.92
N PRO A 3 25.57 -34.41 3.63
CA PRO A 3 24.69 -33.27 3.42
C PRO A 3 24.10 -33.28 2.00
N PRO A 4 22.92 -32.69 1.79
CA PRO A 4 22.26 -32.67 0.48
C PRO A 4 22.91 -31.68 -0.48
N ALA A 5 22.83 -32.03 -1.77
CA ALA A 5 23.43 -31.36 -2.90
C ALA A 5 22.96 -29.92 -3.09
N ALA A 6 23.89 -29.04 -3.43
CA ALA A 6 23.65 -27.66 -3.81
C ALA A 6 22.94 -27.57 -5.15
N GLU A 7 21.78 -26.93 -5.18
CA GLU A 7 21.11 -26.50 -6.40
C GLU A 7 21.90 -25.43 -7.13
N LYS A 8 22.14 -25.66 -8.41
CA LYS A 8 22.86 -24.76 -9.31
C LYS A 8 21.96 -23.58 -9.65
N MET A 9 22.36 -22.37 -9.26
CA MET A 9 21.78 -21.14 -9.80
C MET A 9 22.08 -21.00 -11.30
N PRO A 10 21.13 -20.56 -12.12
CA PRO A 10 21.39 -20.26 -13.52
C PRO A 10 22.17 -18.93 -13.63
N ILE A 11 23.30 -19.00 -14.32
CA ILE A 11 24.11 -17.86 -14.68
C ILE A 11 23.37 -17.08 -15.78
N GLN A 12 22.93 -15.85 -15.48
CA GLN A 12 22.46 -14.92 -16.49
C GLN A 12 23.66 -14.23 -17.14
N ILE A 13 23.85 -14.48 -18.44
CA ILE A 13 24.86 -13.80 -19.27
C ILE A 13 24.20 -12.56 -19.87
N PHE A 14 24.59 -11.37 -19.43
CA PHE A 14 24.23 -10.12 -20.07
C PHE A 14 25.21 -9.83 -21.20
N CYS A 15 24.75 -9.91 -22.47
CA CYS A 15 25.45 -9.36 -23.61
C CYS A 15 25.04 -7.89 -23.81
N SER A 16 25.93 -6.96 -23.53
CA SER A 16 25.80 -5.56 -23.92
C SER A 16 26.40 -5.38 -25.30
N VAL A 17 25.59 -4.99 -26.28
CA VAL A 17 26.03 -4.58 -27.62
C VAL A 17 26.15 -3.06 -27.62
N SER A 18 27.38 -2.56 -27.68
CA SER A 18 27.66 -1.14 -27.89
C SER A 18 27.82 -0.84 -29.38
N PHE A 19 26.99 0.03 -29.89
CA PHE A 19 27.14 0.59 -31.24
C PHE A 19 28.07 1.80 -31.17
N SER A 20 29.22 1.68 -31.80
CA SER A 20 30.09 2.82 -32.10
C SER A 20 29.65 3.48 -33.40
N SER A 21 29.31 4.74 -33.30
CA SER A 21 29.02 5.63 -34.45
C SER A 21 30.33 6.18 -34.99
N GLU A 22 30.73 5.75 -36.17
CA GLU A 22 31.80 6.37 -36.94
C GLU A 22 31.24 7.53 -37.77
N LYS A 23 31.80 8.69 -37.54
CA LYS A 23 31.60 9.90 -38.37
C LYS A 23 32.60 9.88 -39.49
N GLU A 24 32.14 9.89 -40.76
CA GLU A 24 32.95 10.30 -41.90
C GLU A 24 32.56 11.71 -42.35
N ALA A 25 33.58 12.51 -42.55
CA ALA A 25 33.55 13.89 -43.01
C ALA A 25 33.72 14.01 -44.54
N PRO A 26 33.34 15.13 -45.14
CA PRO A 26 33.18 15.28 -46.58
C PRO A 26 34.45 15.76 -47.29
N GLY A 27 34.65 15.38 -48.56
CA GLY A 27 35.67 15.90 -49.45
C GLY A 27 35.14 16.04 -50.89
N PRO A 28 35.81 16.75 -51.78
CA PRO A 28 35.18 17.87 -52.47
C PRO A 28 34.97 17.69 -54.00
N MET A 29 34.10 18.53 -54.47
CA MET A 29 34.00 19.23 -55.77
C MET A 29 34.85 18.78 -56.97
N GLY A 30 34.22 18.61 -58.13
CA GLY A 30 34.85 18.58 -59.45
C GLY A 30 33.85 18.86 -60.57
N ASP A 31 33.91 20.09 -61.05
CA ASP A 31 33.27 20.57 -62.29
C ASP A 31 33.77 19.84 -63.53
N ILE A 32 32.91 19.72 -64.53
CA ILE A 32 33.32 19.93 -65.97
C ILE A 32 32.07 20.11 -66.85
N TRP A 33 32.15 21.18 -67.58
CA TRP A 33 31.35 21.81 -68.61
C TRP A 33 31.04 21.00 -69.87
N GLY A 34 29.88 21.17 -70.47
CA GLY A 34 29.29 21.66 -71.68
C GLY A 34 29.61 20.95 -73.02
N PRO A 35 29.16 21.39 -74.16
CA PRO A 35 27.94 22.14 -74.52
C PRO A 35 27.21 21.65 -75.80
N HIS A 36 26.04 22.26 -76.12
CA HIS A 36 25.41 22.52 -77.41
C HIS A 36 25.08 21.39 -78.38
N HIS A 37 23.81 21.31 -78.81
CA HIS A 37 23.40 21.83 -80.17
C HIS A 37 21.87 21.87 -80.29
N HIS A 38 21.45 23.02 -80.86
CA HIS A 38 20.18 23.34 -81.50
C HIS A 38 19.80 22.39 -82.62
N ARG A 39 18.51 22.09 -82.86
CA ARG A 39 17.77 22.49 -84.07
C ARG A 39 16.40 21.85 -84.22
N GLN A 40 15.46 22.69 -84.34
CA GLN A 40 14.39 22.90 -85.30
C GLN A 40 13.11 22.10 -85.14
N GLN A 41 12.19 22.89 -84.87
CA GLN A 41 10.80 23.13 -85.22
C GLN A 41 10.36 22.49 -86.54
N GLN A 42 9.24 21.78 -86.52
CA GLN A 42 8.08 22.06 -87.40
C GLN A 42 7.20 20.80 -87.54
N ASP A 43 5.91 21.09 -87.46
CA ASP A 43 4.73 20.40 -87.97
C ASP A 43 4.25 19.08 -87.30
N SER A 44 3.15 19.17 -86.54
CA SER A 44 1.83 18.86 -87.12
C SER A 44 0.75 18.88 -85.98
N SER A 45 -0.25 19.68 -86.20
CA SER A 45 -1.38 20.00 -85.32
C SER A 45 -2.53 18.98 -85.39
N GLU A 46 -2.28 17.72 -85.71
CA GLU A 46 -3.31 16.66 -85.70
C GLU A 46 -3.03 15.51 -84.76
N SER A 47 -1.88 15.52 -84.06
CA SER A 47 -1.56 14.48 -83.01
C SER A 47 -1.83 14.91 -81.60
N GLU A 48 -2.12 16.20 -81.35
CA GLU A 48 -2.31 16.69 -79.97
C GLU A 48 -3.70 16.34 -79.36
N GLU A 49 -4.75 16.22 -80.21
CA GLU A 49 -6.06 15.84 -79.73
C GLU A 49 -6.20 14.33 -79.35
N GLU A 50 -5.48 13.45 -80.10
CA GLU A 50 -5.45 12.01 -79.73
C GLU A 50 -4.56 11.69 -78.52
N GLU A 51 -3.51 12.48 -78.27
CA GLU A 51 -2.70 12.31 -77.03
C GLU A 51 -3.41 12.88 -75.84
N GLU A 52 -4.15 13.98 -75.89
CA GLU A 52 -4.94 14.54 -74.84
C GLU A 52 -6.14 13.64 -74.43
N GLU A 53 -6.74 12.93 -75.41
CA GLU A 53 -7.80 11.99 -75.16
C GLU A 53 -7.25 10.69 -74.55
N LYS A 54 -6.07 10.22 -74.92
CA LYS A 54 -5.36 9.10 -74.33
C LYS A 54 -4.85 9.43 -72.89
N GLU A 55 -4.40 10.65 -72.66
CA GLU A 55 -3.96 11.14 -71.39
C GLU A 55 -5.17 11.32 -70.44
N LYS A 56 -6.30 11.80 -70.93
CA LYS A 56 -7.57 11.87 -70.16
C LYS A 56 -8.14 10.48 -69.85
N GLU A 57 -7.98 9.51 -70.78
CA GLU A 57 -8.35 8.11 -70.50
C GLU A 57 -7.37 7.41 -69.51
N ALA A 58 -6.06 7.72 -69.61
CA ALA A 58 -5.07 7.20 -68.64
C ALA A 58 -5.27 7.79 -67.26
N VAL A 59 -5.49 9.10 -67.12
CA VAL A 59 -5.83 9.77 -65.87
C VAL A 59 -7.16 9.28 -65.32
N LYS A 60 -8.15 8.95 -66.18
CA LYS A 60 -9.42 8.40 -65.78
C LYS A 60 -9.29 6.92 -65.31
N ARG A 61 -8.35 6.15 -65.87
CA ARG A 61 -8.00 4.80 -65.43
C ARG A 61 -7.24 4.84 -64.10
N GLU A 62 -6.30 5.77 -63.91
CA GLU A 62 -5.61 5.97 -62.63
C GLU A 62 -6.56 6.43 -61.52
N LEU A 63 -7.56 7.26 -61.82
CA LEU A 63 -8.59 7.69 -60.88
C LEU A 63 -9.61 6.59 -60.55
N ASP A 64 -9.83 5.62 -61.44
CA ASP A 64 -10.73 4.48 -61.22
C ASP A 64 -9.99 3.30 -60.55
N GLU A 65 -8.65 3.19 -60.71
CA GLU A 65 -7.79 2.23 -60.00
C GLU A 65 -7.52 2.61 -58.56
N GLY A 66 -7.60 3.90 -58.19
CA GLY A 66 -7.42 4.38 -56.82
C GLY A 66 -8.55 4.03 -55.83
N ASP A 67 -9.66 3.49 -56.28
CA ASP A 67 -10.83 3.21 -55.47
C ASP A 67 -11.08 1.70 -55.22
N LEU A 68 -10.20 0.80 -55.74
CA LEU A 68 -10.24 -0.63 -55.38
C LEU A 68 -9.34 -0.92 -54.16
N PRO A 69 -9.82 -1.71 -53.18
CA PRO A 69 -8.97 -2.13 -52.07
C PRO A 69 -7.80 -2.92 -52.65
N ARG A 70 -6.60 -2.67 -52.12
CA ARG A 70 -5.40 -3.43 -52.48
C ARG A 70 -5.70 -4.92 -52.41
N ASP A 71 -5.34 -5.66 -53.45
CA ASP A 71 -5.51 -7.10 -53.43
C ASP A 71 -4.65 -7.70 -52.32
N LEU A 72 -5.14 -8.74 -51.62
CA LEU A 72 -4.46 -9.39 -50.49
C LEU A 72 -3.01 -9.76 -50.84
N VAL A 73 -2.76 -10.15 -52.07
CA VAL A 73 -1.42 -10.50 -52.57
C VAL A 73 -0.52 -9.26 -52.65
N THR A 74 -1.04 -8.16 -53.13
CA THR A 74 -0.32 -6.87 -53.22
C THR A 74 -0.02 -6.35 -51.81
N PHE A 75 -0.97 -6.46 -50.88
CA PHE A 75 -0.76 -6.10 -49.50
C PHE A 75 0.31 -6.99 -48.85
N ALA A 76 0.23 -8.32 -49.01
CA ALA A 76 1.18 -9.27 -48.41
C ALA A 76 2.62 -9.07 -48.95
N ASN A 77 2.77 -8.60 -50.18
CA ASN A 77 4.07 -8.28 -50.76
C ASN A 77 4.64 -6.93 -50.29
N SER A 78 3.79 -5.98 -49.89
CA SER A 78 4.20 -4.68 -49.35
C SER A 78 4.28 -4.63 -47.82
N CYS A 79 3.66 -5.57 -47.13
CA CYS A 79 3.60 -5.64 -45.66
C CYS A 79 4.95 -6.06 -45.06
N THR A 80 5.28 -5.47 -43.92
CA THR A 80 6.53 -5.79 -43.19
C THR A 80 6.48 -7.12 -42.46
N LEU A 81 5.35 -7.87 -42.51
CA LEU A 81 5.19 -9.17 -41.88
C LEU A 81 6.04 -10.24 -42.55
N HIS A 82 7.04 -10.77 -41.85
CA HIS A 82 7.96 -11.77 -42.39
C HIS A 82 7.24 -13.08 -42.81
N GLY A 83 7.52 -13.51 -44.01
CA GLY A 83 6.97 -14.74 -44.56
C GLY A 83 5.62 -14.60 -45.25
N ALA A 84 4.89 -13.51 -45.07
CA ALA A 84 3.60 -13.27 -45.74
C ALA A 84 3.73 -13.28 -47.26
N ASN A 85 4.78 -12.65 -47.80
CA ASN A 85 5.10 -12.61 -49.22
C ASN A 85 5.41 -13.98 -49.83
N HIS A 86 5.81 -14.97 -49.05
CA HIS A 86 6.05 -16.34 -49.51
C HIS A 86 4.82 -17.23 -49.47
N VAL A 87 3.84 -16.85 -48.66
CA VAL A 87 2.55 -17.56 -48.54
C VAL A 87 1.57 -17.08 -49.59
N PHE A 88 1.47 -15.76 -49.81
CA PHE A 88 0.56 -15.11 -50.77
C PHE A 88 1.31 -14.73 -52.04
N VAL A 89 1.47 -15.66 -52.95
CA VAL A 89 2.13 -15.48 -54.25
C VAL A 89 1.11 -15.61 -55.36
N GLU A 90 1.21 -14.82 -56.41
CA GLU A 90 0.42 -14.97 -57.63
C GLU A 90 0.79 -16.29 -58.35
N GLY A 91 -0.17 -17.21 -58.41
CA GLY A 91 0.01 -18.51 -59.09
C GLY A 91 -0.66 -19.67 -58.31
N GLY A 92 -0.65 -20.83 -58.90
CA GLY A 92 -1.24 -22.04 -58.28
C GLY A 92 -0.45 -22.52 -57.04
N PRO A 93 -1.10 -23.18 -56.07
CA PRO A 93 -0.48 -23.65 -54.80
C PRO A 93 0.63 -24.68 -55.10
N GLY A 94 1.88 -24.26 -54.88
CA GLY A 94 3.05 -25.15 -54.98
C GLY A 94 3.52 -25.70 -53.64
N PRO A 95 4.31 -26.80 -53.61
CA PRO A 95 4.76 -27.45 -52.38
C PRO A 95 5.62 -26.52 -51.49
N ARG A 96 6.36 -25.56 -52.12
CA ARG A 96 7.14 -24.54 -51.40
C ARG A 96 6.25 -23.56 -50.66
N GLN A 97 5.15 -23.13 -51.25
CA GLN A 97 4.17 -22.22 -50.66
C GLN A 97 3.45 -22.91 -49.47
N ALA A 98 3.08 -24.18 -49.63
CA ALA A 98 2.48 -24.98 -48.54
C ALA A 98 3.44 -25.09 -47.35
N LEU A 99 4.75 -25.33 -47.58
CA LEU A 99 5.76 -25.37 -46.52
C LEU A 99 5.86 -24.05 -45.76
N TRP A 100 5.89 -22.91 -46.48
CA TRP A 100 5.92 -21.58 -45.83
C TRP A 100 4.63 -21.30 -45.06
N ALA A 101 3.47 -21.68 -45.59
CA ALA A 101 2.19 -21.54 -44.87
C ALA A 101 2.16 -22.33 -43.57
N VAL A 102 2.64 -23.58 -43.59
CA VAL A 102 2.74 -24.42 -42.37
C VAL A 102 3.71 -23.82 -41.36
N ALA A 103 4.89 -23.38 -41.82
CA ALA A 103 5.88 -22.72 -40.97
C ALA A 103 5.31 -21.46 -40.32
N PHE A 104 4.59 -20.64 -41.06
CA PHE A 104 3.95 -19.41 -40.58
C PHE A 104 2.87 -19.72 -39.55
N VAL A 105 2.02 -20.73 -39.78
CA VAL A 105 0.98 -21.13 -38.81
C VAL A 105 1.59 -21.67 -37.52
N ILE A 106 2.68 -22.46 -37.62
CA ILE A 106 3.40 -22.95 -36.42
C ILE A 106 4.00 -21.76 -35.63
N ALA A 107 4.66 -20.81 -36.32
CA ALA A 107 5.25 -19.63 -35.70
C ALA A 107 4.17 -18.75 -35.04
N LEU A 108 3.05 -18.52 -35.72
CA LEU A 108 1.90 -17.78 -35.17
C LEU A 108 1.30 -18.51 -33.95
N GLY A 109 1.14 -19.82 -34.02
CA GLY A 109 0.66 -20.63 -32.89
C GLY A 109 1.58 -20.54 -31.69
N ALA A 110 2.90 -20.67 -31.89
CA ALA A 110 3.89 -20.50 -30.83
C ALA A 110 3.84 -19.08 -30.21
N PHE A 111 3.73 -18.06 -31.05
CA PHE A 111 3.56 -16.67 -30.59
C PHE A 111 2.31 -16.51 -29.70
N LEU A 112 1.15 -16.98 -30.17
CA LEU A 112 -0.11 -16.86 -29.39
C LEU A 112 -0.05 -17.62 -28.07
N CYS A 113 0.56 -18.81 -28.02
CA CYS A 113 0.77 -19.55 -26.78
C CYS A 113 1.66 -18.74 -25.81
N GLN A 114 2.77 -18.20 -26.27
CA GLN A 114 3.69 -17.43 -25.45
C GLN A 114 3.04 -16.13 -24.93
N VAL A 115 2.29 -15.42 -25.77
CA VAL A 115 1.52 -14.25 -25.34
C VAL A 115 0.48 -14.63 -24.30
N GLY A 116 -0.24 -15.73 -24.52
CA GLY A 116 -1.20 -16.25 -23.55
C GLY A 116 -0.57 -16.50 -22.18
N ASP A 117 0.60 -17.17 -22.14
CA ASP A 117 1.35 -17.43 -20.92
C ASP A 117 1.79 -16.12 -20.22
N ARG A 118 2.28 -15.12 -20.98
CA ARG A 118 2.67 -13.82 -20.41
C ARG A 118 1.50 -13.04 -19.86
N VAL A 119 0.38 -13.03 -20.56
CA VAL A 119 -0.85 -12.38 -20.08
C VAL A 119 -1.39 -13.12 -18.83
N ALA A 120 -1.40 -14.44 -18.82
CA ALA A 120 -1.81 -15.21 -17.65
C ALA A 120 -0.89 -14.93 -16.45
N TYR A 121 0.42 -14.86 -16.66
CA TYR A 121 1.37 -14.48 -15.62
C TYR A 121 1.14 -13.06 -15.12
N TYR A 122 0.88 -12.08 -16.00
CA TYR A 122 0.53 -10.71 -15.58
C TYR A 122 -0.75 -10.68 -14.73
N LEU A 123 -1.78 -11.44 -15.14
CA LEU A 123 -3.06 -11.52 -14.43
C LEU A 123 -2.99 -12.34 -13.13
N SER A 124 -1.90 -13.05 -12.87
CA SER A 124 -1.65 -13.68 -11.55
C SER A 124 -1.13 -12.67 -10.51
N TYR A 125 -0.92 -11.41 -10.91
CA TYR A 125 -0.50 -10.29 -10.06
C TYR A 125 0.72 -10.59 -9.19
N PRO A 126 1.83 -11.07 -9.76
CA PRO A 126 2.98 -11.44 -8.98
C PRO A 126 3.63 -10.21 -8.32
N HIS A 127 4.05 -10.38 -7.07
CA HIS A 127 4.79 -9.36 -6.34
C HIS A 127 6.09 -9.94 -5.78
N VAL A 128 7.05 -9.07 -5.51
CA VAL A 128 8.32 -9.40 -4.86
C VAL A 128 8.40 -8.59 -3.58
N THR A 129 8.73 -9.26 -2.48
CA THR A 129 9.01 -8.59 -1.21
C THR A 129 10.52 -8.33 -1.13
N LEU A 130 10.88 -7.08 -1.03
CA LEU A 130 12.25 -6.62 -0.80
C LEU A 130 12.40 -6.35 0.69
N LEU A 131 13.49 -6.84 1.24
CA LEU A 131 13.96 -6.53 2.58
C LEU A 131 15.25 -5.73 2.43
N ASP A 132 15.29 -4.55 3.00
CA ASP A 132 16.48 -3.69 3.01
C ASP A 132 16.71 -3.16 4.42
N GLU A 133 17.96 -2.94 4.76
CA GLU A 133 18.39 -2.47 6.07
C GLU A 133 19.00 -1.07 5.93
N VAL A 134 18.37 -0.10 6.57
CA VAL A 134 18.76 1.31 6.46
C VAL A 134 19.40 1.78 7.77
N ALA A 135 20.68 2.10 7.72
CA ALA A 135 21.39 2.72 8.84
C ALA A 135 20.98 4.19 9.01
N THR A 136 20.80 4.62 10.24
CA THR A 136 20.43 6.00 10.57
C THR A 136 21.26 6.53 11.74
N THR A 137 21.29 7.84 11.88
CA THR A 137 21.99 8.50 13.00
C THR A 137 21.11 8.69 14.23
N GLU A 138 19.79 8.59 14.08
CA GLU A 138 18.82 8.70 15.15
C GLU A 138 17.57 7.87 14.85
N LEU A 139 16.95 7.30 15.88
CA LEU A 139 15.67 6.62 15.80
C LEU A 139 14.67 7.23 16.81
N VAL A 140 13.40 7.25 16.45
CA VAL A 140 12.32 7.58 17.38
C VAL A 140 12.14 6.40 18.32
N PHE A 141 12.25 6.64 19.64
CA PHE A 141 12.05 5.58 20.62
C PHE A 141 10.57 5.16 20.65
N PRO A 142 10.25 3.88 20.73
CA PRO A 142 8.86 3.40 20.73
C PRO A 142 8.07 3.89 21.95
N ALA A 143 6.77 3.79 21.86
CA ALA A 143 5.92 3.84 23.04
C ALA A 143 6.07 2.53 23.83
N VAL A 144 6.26 2.64 25.14
CA VAL A 144 6.37 1.50 26.05
C VAL A 144 5.27 1.59 27.06
N THR A 145 4.30 0.69 26.97
CA THR A 145 3.21 0.58 27.95
C THR A 145 3.45 -0.61 28.86
N PHE A 146 3.30 -0.41 30.15
CA PHE A 146 3.34 -1.50 31.12
C PHE A 146 2.23 -1.41 32.16
N CYS A 147 1.78 -2.57 32.61
CA CYS A 147 0.75 -2.77 33.61
C CYS A 147 1.25 -3.75 34.69
N ASN A 148 0.88 -3.55 35.94
CA ASN A 148 1.00 -4.59 36.92
C ASN A 148 0.01 -5.71 36.59
N THR A 149 0.39 -6.99 36.74
CA THR A 149 -0.51 -8.12 36.49
C THR A 149 -1.67 -8.14 37.50
N ASN A 150 -1.46 -7.58 38.70
CA ASN A 150 -2.52 -7.34 39.68
C ASN A 150 -3.14 -5.94 39.47
N ALA A 151 -4.40 -5.90 39.06
CA ALA A 151 -5.08 -4.64 38.76
C ALA A 151 -5.35 -3.78 40.00
N VAL A 152 -5.63 -4.40 41.15
CA VAL A 152 -6.16 -3.73 42.36
C VAL A 152 -5.31 -4.02 43.57
N ARG A 153 -4.94 -2.98 44.33
CA ARG A 153 -4.23 -3.14 45.61
C ARG A 153 -5.17 -3.58 46.70
N LEU A 154 -4.79 -4.63 47.43
CA LEU A 154 -5.55 -5.16 48.54
C LEU A 154 -5.86 -4.11 49.64
N SER A 155 -4.86 -3.29 49.98
CA SER A 155 -5.00 -2.21 50.98
C SER A 155 -5.97 -1.09 50.57
N GLN A 156 -6.40 -1.04 49.32
CA GLN A 156 -7.36 -0.05 48.80
C GLN A 156 -8.75 -0.64 48.56
N LEU A 157 -8.93 -1.94 48.76
CA LEU A 157 -10.21 -2.62 48.61
C LEU A 157 -11.03 -2.49 49.90
N SER A 158 -12.18 -1.84 49.83
CA SER A 158 -13.11 -1.72 50.94
C SER A 158 -14.22 -2.75 50.83
N TYR A 159 -14.90 -3.01 51.96
CA TYR A 159 -16.03 -3.95 51.98
C TYR A 159 -17.16 -3.58 50.99
N PRO A 160 -17.59 -2.32 50.86
CA PRO A 160 -18.55 -1.93 49.82
C PRO A 160 -18.04 -2.19 48.38
N ASP A 161 -16.75 -1.97 48.12
CA ASP A 161 -16.18 -2.27 46.80
C ASP A 161 -16.25 -3.79 46.52
N LEU A 162 -15.92 -4.61 47.53
CA LEU A 162 -15.92 -6.05 47.39
C LEU A 162 -17.32 -6.60 47.09
N LEU A 163 -18.37 -6.04 47.70
CA LEU A 163 -19.76 -6.44 47.41
C LEU A 163 -20.13 -6.28 45.95
N TYR A 164 -19.65 -5.20 45.29
CA TYR A 164 -19.90 -4.99 43.88
C TYR A 164 -19.01 -5.86 42.97
N LEU A 165 -17.78 -6.13 43.41
CA LEU A 165 -16.78 -6.83 42.58
C LEU A 165 -16.77 -8.35 42.83
N ALA A 166 -17.42 -8.84 43.85
CA ALA A 166 -17.43 -10.27 44.23
C ALA A 166 -17.70 -11.22 43.05
N PRO A 167 -18.70 -10.95 42.16
CA PRO A 167 -18.95 -11.81 41.02
C PRO A 167 -17.80 -11.85 40.00
N MET A 168 -17.07 -10.74 39.86
CA MET A 168 -15.91 -10.65 38.94
C MET A 168 -14.67 -11.35 39.53
N LEU A 169 -14.54 -11.37 40.87
CA LEU A 169 -13.39 -11.92 41.57
C LEU A 169 -13.59 -13.39 41.97
N GLY A 170 -14.73 -13.99 41.63
CA GLY A 170 -15.05 -15.37 41.97
C GLY A 170 -15.30 -15.61 43.44
N LEU A 171 -15.77 -14.61 44.17
CA LEU A 171 -16.15 -14.69 45.59
C LEU A 171 -17.67 -14.81 45.69
N ASP A 172 -18.16 -15.82 46.44
CA ASP A 172 -19.58 -15.95 46.70
C ASP A 172 -20.02 -15.01 47.85
N GLU A 173 -21.26 -14.53 47.81
CA GLU A 173 -21.80 -13.59 48.80
C GLU A 173 -21.74 -14.11 50.28
N SER A 174 -21.65 -15.43 50.43
CA SER A 174 -21.58 -16.07 51.73
C SER A 174 -20.17 -16.29 52.27
N ASP A 175 -19.16 -16.03 51.44
CA ASP A 175 -17.77 -16.34 51.77
C ASP A 175 -17.09 -15.22 52.56
N ASP A 176 -16.28 -15.59 53.53
CA ASP A 176 -15.40 -14.64 54.22
C ASP A 176 -14.19 -14.35 53.28
N PRO A 177 -13.95 -13.08 52.93
CA PRO A 177 -12.79 -12.73 52.12
C PRO A 177 -11.45 -13.15 52.75
N GLY A 178 -11.38 -13.45 54.02
CA GLY A 178 -10.20 -13.96 54.71
C GLY A 178 -9.04 -12.96 54.85
N VAL A 179 -9.27 -11.72 54.46
CA VAL A 179 -8.25 -10.65 54.41
C VAL A 179 -8.79 -9.36 55.03
N PRO A 180 -7.93 -8.54 55.68
CA PRO A 180 -8.35 -7.24 56.21
C PRO A 180 -8.64 -6.27 55.08
N LEU A 181 -9.86 -5.75 55.02
CA LEU A 181 -10.30 -4.77 54.03
C LEU A 181 -10.09 -3.33 54.53
N ALA A 182 -9.91 -2.41 53.57
CA ALA A 182 -9.83 -1.00 53.87
C ALA A 182 -11.15 -0.44 54.43
N PRO A 183 -11.11 0.61 55.23
CA PRO A 183 -12.32 1.34 55.62
C PRO A 183 -13.00 1.94 54.37
N PRO A 184 -14.35 2.00 54.34
CA PRO A 184 -15.06 2.55 53.21
C PRO A 184 -14.65 4.00 52.96
N GLY A 185 -14.34 4.31 51.69
CA GLY A 185 -14.01 5.68 51.28
C GLY A 185 -15.22 6.61 51.28
N PRO A 186 -15.04 7.91 51.12
CA PRO A 186 -16.12 8.89 51.11
C PRO A 186 -17.16 8.63 50.01
N GLU A 187 -16.77 7.96 48.94
CA GLU A 187 -17.64 7.58 47.82
C GLU A 187 -18.73 6.58 48.20
N ALA A 188 -18.44 5.69 49.15
CA ALA A 188 -19.42 4.72 49.68
C ALA A 188 -20.65 5.39 50.34
N PHE A 189 -20.53 6.63 50.75
CA PHE A 189 -21.58 7.40 51.45
C PHE A 189 -22.22 8.49 50.53
N SER A 190 -21.75 8.63 49.29
CA SER A 190 -22.23 9.69 48.38
C SER A 190 -23.59 9.40 47.76
N GLY A 191 -24.11 8.16 47.86
CA GLY A 191 -25.34 7.73 47.17
C GLY A 191 -25.22 7.69 45.64
N GLU A 192 -24.03 7.92 45.07
CA GLU A 192 -23.77 7.75 43.67
C GLU A 192 -23.62 6.24 43.32
N PRO A 193 -24.03 5.84 42.11
CA PRO A 193 -23.84 4.46 41.67
C PRO A 193 -22.35 4.12 41.59
N PHE A 194 -22.00 2.85 41.83
CA PHE A 194 -20.62 2.36 41.70
C PHE A 194 -20.09 2.62 40.30
N ASN A 195 -18.90 3.19 40.19
CA ASN A 195 -18.24 3.51 38.93
C ASN A 195 -16.87 2.82 38.84
N LEU A 196 -16.75 1.85 37.97
CA LEU A 196 -15.56 1.01 37.79
C LEU A 196 -14.31 1.81 37.42
N HIS A 197 -14.46 2.88 36.60
CA HIS A 197 -13.33 3.75 36.24
C HIS A 197 -12.79 4.53 37.47
N ARG A 198 -13.67 5.10 38.28
CA ARG A 198 -13.26 5.78 39.52
C ARG A 198 -12.60 4.79 40.50
N PHE A 199 -13.15 3.58 40.58
CA PHE A 199 -12.59 2.50 41.38
C PHE A 199 -11.16 2.15 40.94
N TYR A 200 -10.93 1.84 39.66
CA TYR A 200 -9.59 1.54 39.17
C TYR A 200 -8.63 2.72 39.34
N ASN A 201 -9.06 3.95 39.07
CA ASN A 201 -8.19 5.13 39.26
C ASN A 201 -7.70 5.28 40.72
N ARG A 202 -8.51 4.90 41.69
CA ARG A 202 -8.19 4.94 43.14
C ARG A 202 -7.40 3.72 43.62
N SER A 203 -7.81 2.54 43.15
CA SER A 203 -7.39 1.27 43.77
C SER A 203 -6.22 0.58 43.06
N CYS A 204 -5.91 0.93 41.84
CA CYS A 204 -4.76 0.36 41.12
C CYS A 204 -3.41 0.78 41.73
N HIS A 205 -2.37 0.05 41.38
CA HIS A 205 -1.00 0.38 41.73
C HIS A 205 -0.60 1.75 41.14
N ARG A 206 0.02 2.58 41.97
CA ARG A 206 0.45 3.93 41.55
C ARG A 206 1.90 3.90 41.11
N LEU A 207 2.22 4.60 40.03
CA LEU A 207 3.57 4.62 39.51
C LEU A 207 4.57 5.23 40.50
N GLU A 208 4.14 6.24 41.27
CA GLU A 208 4.96 6.89 42.28
C GLU A 208 5.43 5.91 43.39
N ASP A 209 4.60 4.90 43.67
CA ASP A 209 4.89 3.87 44.71
C ASP A 209 5.71 2.70 44.13
N MET A 210 5.54 2.42 42.82
CA MET A 210 6.22 1.31 42.12
C MET A 210 7.58 1.70 41.58
N LEU A 211 7.79 2.93 41.11
CA LEU A 211 8.99 3.34 40.36
C LEU A 211 10.14 3.69 41.31
N LEU A 212 11.11 2.79 41.42
CA LEU A 212 12.29 2.98 42.25
C LEU A 212 13.44 3.69 41.57
N TYR A 213 13.54 3.53 40.26
CA TYR A 213 14.57 4.14 39.42
C TYR A 213 14.09 4.26 37.98
N CYS A 214 14.45 5.35 37.32
CA CYS A 214 14.17 5.60 35.92
C CYS A 214 15.33 6.35 35.27
N SER A 215 15.79 5.85 34.13
CA SER A 215 16.78 6.51 33.30
C SER A 215 16.41 6.35 31.81
N TYR A 216 16.57 7.41 31.06
CA TYR A 216 16.45 7.38 29.59
C TYR A 216 17.68 7.98 28.95
N CYS A 217 18.39 7.18 28.12
CA CYS A 217 19.66 7.56 27.46
C CYS A 217 20.67 8.17 28.45
N GLY A 218 20.76 7.62 29.67
CA GLY A 218 21.64 8.09 30.75
C GLY A 218 21.16 9.33 31.50
N GLY A 219 20.03 9.92 31.09
CA GLY A 219 19.38 11.03 31.80
C GLY A 219 18.30 10.53 32.77
N PRO A 220 18.11 11.16 33.96
CA PRO A 220 17.10 10.73 34.91
C PRO A 220 15.69 11.02 34.37
N CYS A 221 14.76 10.09 34.59
CA CYS A 221 13.34 10.25 34.35
C CYS A 221 12.53 9.95 35.64
N GLY A 222 11.23 10.19 35.58
CA GLY A 222 10.37 9.98 36.74
C GLY A 222 8.91 9.75 36.33
N PRO A 223 7.99 9.57 37.30
CA PRO A 223 6.58 9.29 37.03
C PRO A 223 5.92 10.30 36.06
N HIS A 224 6.34 11.55 36.09
CA HIS A 224 5.82 12.63 35.22
C HIS A 224 6.14 12.43 33.73
N ASN A 225 7.07 11.52 33.38
CA ASN A 225 7.39 11.19 31.99
C ASN A 225 6.47 10.13 31.41
N PHE A 226 5.58 9.58 32.21
CA PHE A 226 4.63 8.56 31.80
C PHE A 226 3.22 9.14 31.73
N SER A 227 2.45 8.74 30.73
CA SER A 227 1.02 8.99 30.64
C SER A 227 0.24 7.80 31.17
N VAL A 228 -0.92 8.09 31.75
CA VAL A 228 -1.83 7.04 32.26
C VAL A 228 -2.73 6.57 31.12
N VAL A 229 -2.86 5.28 30.99
CA VAL A 229 -3.81 4.62 30.09
C VAL A 229 -4.56 3.52 30.83
N PHE A 230 -5.84 3.37 30.56
CA PHE A 230 -6.63 2.26 31.09
C PHE A 230 -6.66 1.11 30.07
N THR A 231 -6.44 -0.11 30.54
CA THR A 231 -6.47 -1.35 29.77
C THR A 231 -7.32 -2.39 30.51
N ARG A 232 -7.38 -3.62 30.00
CA ARG A 232 -8.01 -4.73 30.75
C ARG A 232 -7.31 -5.03 32.10
N TYR A 233 -6.02 -4.72 32.23
CA TYR A 233 -5.27 -4.79 33.48
C TYR A 233 -5.48 -3.57 34.40
N GLY A 234 -6.54 -2.80 34.19
CA GLY A 234 -6.80 -1.58 34.94
C GLY A 234 -5.90 -0.43 34.51
N LYS A 235 -5.28 0.26 35.50
CA LYS A 235 -4.48 1.47 35.26
C LYS A 235 -3.05 1.10 34.88
N CYS A 236 -2.62 1.50 33.68
CA CYS A 236 -1.31 1.25 33.11
C CYS A 236 -0.57 2.56 32.80
N TYR A 237 0.70 2.45 32.44
CA TYR A 237 1.58 3.60 32.24
C TYR A 237 2.34 3.48 30.94
N THR A 238 2.29 4.54 30.12
CA THR A 238 2.96 4.61 28.81
C THR A 238 4.07 5.63 28.84
N PHE A 239 5.29 5.19 28.58
CA PHE A 239 6.43 6.05 28.31
C PHE A 239 6.47 6.44 26.84
N ASN A 240 6.77 7.70 26.55
CA ASN A 240 6.89 8.24 25.20
C ASN A 240 5.63 8.05 24.34
N SER A 241 4.45 8.29 24.91
CA SER A 241 3.16 8.15 24.21
C SER A 241 2.99 9.10 23.01
N GLY A 242 3.63 10.27 23.06
CA GLY A 242 3.49 11.30 22.01
C GLY A 242 2.12 11.99 21.96
N GLN A 243 1.19 11.62 22.86
CA GLN A 243 -0.19 12.13 22.86
C GLN A 243 -0.37 13.42 23.69
N ASP A 244 0.49 13.66 24.68
CA ASP A 244 0.36 14.78 25.62
C ASP A 244 0.94 16.09 25.07
N GLY A 245 1.05 16.25 23.76
CA GLY A 245 1.71 17.41 23.13
C GLY A 245 3.22 17.47 23.37
N ARG A 246 3.80 16.43 23.96
CA ARG A 246 5.24 16.29 24.15
C ARG A 246 5.91 15.78 22.88
N PRO A 247 7.12 16.26 22.54
CA PRO A 247 7.86 15.72 21.41
C PRO A 247 8.21 14.26 21.65
N ARG A 248 8.12 13.44 20.62
CA ARG A 248 8.54 12.04 20.65
C ARG A 248 10.05 11.97 20.91
N LEU A 249 10.44 11.15 21.87
CA LEU A 249 11.82 10.98 22.28
C LEU A 249 12.61 10.23 21.21
N LYS A 250 13.88 10.58 21.06
CA LYS A 250 14.78 9.97 20.08
C LYS A 250 16.03 9.43 20.78
N THR A 251 16.58 8.34 20.25
CA THR A 251 17.88 7.81 20.66
C THR A 251 18.91 7.97 19.53
N MET A 252 20.13 8.31 19.91
CA MET A 252 21.25 8.54 18.98
C MET A 252 22.32 7.45 19.10
N LYS A 253 22.10 6.43 19.93
CA LYS A 253 23.02 5.31 20.13
C LYS A 253 22.25 4.03 20.39
N GLY A 254 22.71 2.93 19.85
CA GLY A 254 22.23 1.59 20.16
C GLY A 254 22.90 0.99 21.40
N GLY A 255 22.41 -0.15 21.84
CA GLY A 255 22.93 -0.93 22.96
C GLY A 255 22.40 -0.51 24.32
N THR A 256 22.67 -1.35 25.33
CA THR A 256 22.22 -1.17 26.71
C THR A 256 22.62 0.19 27.29
N GLY A 257 21.74 0.79 28.12
CA GLY A 257 21.96 2.10 28.71
C GLY A 257 21.68 3.28 27.78
N ASN A 258 21.37 3.04 26.49
CA ASN A 258 20.97 4.07 25.53
C ASN A 258 19.47 4.05 25.19
N GLY A 259 18.68 3.44 26.05
CA GLY A 259 17.23 3.36 25.96
C GLY A 259 16.55 3.72 27.27
N LEU A 260 15.45 3.05 27.58
CA LEU A 260 14.67 3.19 28.82
C LEU A 260 15.06 2.09 29.81
N GLU A 261 15.65 2.48 30.94
CA GLU A 261 15.91 1.60 32.07
C GLU A 261 15.01 2.00 33.24
N ILE A 262 14.17 1.08 33.73
CA ILE A 262 13.30 1.27 34.89
C ILE A 262 13.49 0.14 35.89
N MET A 263 13.46 0.49 37.18
CA MET A 263 13.40 -0.47 38.29
C MET A 263 12.07 -0.29 38.98
N LEU A 264 11.31 -1.36 39.09
CA LEU A 264 9.97 -1.37 39.68
C LEU A 264 9.89 -2.30 40.86
N ASP A 265 9.11 -1.89 41.86
CA ASP A 265 8.57 -2.71 42.94
C ASP A 265 7.13 -3.09 42.59
N ILE A 266 6.87 -4.35 42.30
CA ILE A 266 5.53 -4.81 41.92
C ILE A 266 4.55 -4.95 43.10
N GLN A 267 5.04 -4.87 44.33
CA GLN A 267 4.23 -4.90 45.56
C GLN A 267 3.32 -6.14 45.68
N GLN A 268 3.91 -7.35 45.66
CA GLN A 268 3.12 -8.59 45.76
C GLN A 268 2.35 -8.71 47.06
N ASP A 269 2.78 -8.01 48.13
CA ASP A 269 2.07 -7.89 49.39
C ASP A 269 0.70 -7.19 49.28
N GLU A 270 0.48 -6.48 48.18
CA GLU A 270 -0.76 -5.80 47.82
C GLU A 270 -1.60 -6.57 46.79
N TYR A 271 -1.20 -7.79 46.42
CA TYR A 271 -1.95 -8.57 45.44
C TYR A 271 -3.22 -9.14 46.05
N LEU A 272 -4.29 -9.20 45.25
CA LEU A 272 -5.54 -9.81 45.65
C LEU A 272 -5.36 -11.33 45.80
N PRO A 273 -5.94 -11.93 46.84
CA PRO A 273 -6.03 -13.37 46.92
C PRO A 273 -6.85 -13.92 45.72
N VAL A 274 -6.57 -15.15 45.36
CA VAL A 274 -7.38 -15.88 44.38
C VAL A 274 -8.55 -16.52 45.13
N TRP A 275 -9.73 -15.94 44.96
CA TRP A 275 -10.95 -16.51 45.54
C TRP A 275 -11.63 -17.53 44.62
N GLY A 276 -11.50 -17.32 43.30
CA GLY A 276 -12.03 -18.21 42.28
C GLY A 276 -11.28 -18.04 40.95
N GLU A 277 -11.50 -18.97 40.03
CA GLU A 277 -10.96 -18.90 38.69
C GLU A 277 -11.92 -18.10 37.79
N THR A 278 -11.60 -16.85 37.53
CA THR A 278 -12.34 -15.94 36.63
C THR A 278 -11.38 -15.32 35.66
N ASP A 279 -11.88 -14.64 34.63
CA ASP A 279 -11.07 -13.93 33.64
C ASP A 279 -10.23 -12.79 34.24
N GLU A 280 -10.66 -12.27 35.40
CA GLU A 280 -9.96 -11.24 36.18
C GLU A 280 -8.92 -11.80 37.14
N THR A 281 -8.87 -13.13 37.29
CA THR A 281 -7.93 -13.79 38.21
C THR A 281 -6.56 -13.90 37.55
N SER A 282 -5.54 -13.35 38.22
CA SER A 282 -4.14 -13.47 37.78
C SER A 282 -3.34 -14.35 38.73
N PHE A 283 -2.72 -15.38 38.21
CA PHE A 283 -1.81 -16.26 38.95
C PHE A 283 -0.36 -15.79 38.87
N GLU A 284 -0.06 -14.88 37.94
CA GLU A 284 1.29 -14.40 37.63
C GLU A 284 1.65 -13.21 38.52
N ALA A 285 2.90 -13.19 38.96
CA ALA A 285 3.48 -12.03 39.60
C ALA A 285 4.44 -11.34 38.65
N GLY A 286 4.22 -10.04 38.42
CA GLY A 286 5.09 -9.27 37.50
C GLY A 286 4.38 -8.10 36.87
N ILE A 287 4.90 -7.73 35.71
CA ILE A 287 4.28 -6.74 34.84
C ILE A 287 4.10 -7.28 33.42
N LYS A 288 3.05 -6.85 32.74
CA LYS A 288 2.89 -6.98 31.29
C LYS A 288 3.48 -5.75 30.63
N VAL A 289 4.21 -5.92 29.53
CA VAL A 289 4.85 -4.84 28.80
C VAL A 289 4.52 -4.97 27.32
N GLN A 290 4.15 -3.86 26.68
CA GLN A 290 3.98 -3.78 25.24
C GLN A 290 4.86 -2.66 24.68
N ILE A 291 5.58 -2.96 23.59
CA ILE A 291 6.34 -1.99 22.81
C ILE A 291 5.57 -1.78 21.51
N HIS A 292 5.15 -0.56 21.26
CA HIS A 292 4.27 -0.25 20.12
C HIS A 292 4.57 1.13 19.51
N SER A 293 3.98 1.41 18.34
CA SER A 293 4.01 2.73 17.74
C SER A 293 3.19 3.72 18.56
N GLN A 294 3.59 4.99 18.59
CA GLN A 294 2.79 6.06 19.19
C GLN A 294 1.46 6.31 18.47
N ASP A 295 1.36 5.86 17.22
CA ASP A 295 0.15 6.01 16.41
C ASP A 295 -0.85 4.88 16.63
N GLU A 296 -0.50 3.88 17.46
CA GLU A 296 -1.34 2.75 17.82
C GLU A 296 -1.73 2.79 19.30
N PRO A 297 -3.01 2.56 19.64
CA PRO A 297 -3.41 2.37 21.03
C PRO A 297 -2.78 1.09 21.60
N PRO A 298 -2.44 1.06 22.90
CA PRO A 298 -1.94 -0.16 23.53
C PRO A 298 -3.03 -1.24 23.59
N PHE A 299 -2.64 -2.48 23.25
CA PHE A 299 -3.46 -3.67 23.33
C PHE A 299 -2.71 -4.76 24.08
N ILE A 300 -2.39 -4.44 25.33
CA ILE A 300 -1.39 -5.12 26.15
C ILE A 300 -1.80 -6.53 26.61
N ASP A 301 -3.10 -6.78 26.71
CA ASP A 301 -3.65 -8.09 27.06
C ASP A 301 -3.27 -9.16 26.02
N GLN A 302 -3.32 -8.82 24.73
CA GLN A 302 -3.01 -9.76 23.65
C GLN A 302 -1.57 -9.64 23.11
N LEU A 303 -1.00 -8.44 23.05
CA LEU A 303 0.30 -8.18 22.43
C LEU A 303 1.44 -7.96 23.44
N GLY A 304 1.11 -7.90 24.74
CA GLY A 304 2.08 -7.72 25.81
C GLY A 304 2.86 -9.00 26.12
N PHE A 305 4.08 -8.83 26.60
CA PHE A 305 4.91 -9.89 27.16
C PHE A 305 5.10 -9.69 28.67
N GLY A 306 5.25 -10.79 29.39
CA GLY A 306 5.43 -10.76 30.85
C GLY A 306 6.89 -10.50 31.24
N VAL A 307 7.08 -9.73 32.32
CA VAL A 307 8.38 -9.50 32.97
C VAL A 307 8.25 -9.87 34.44
N ALA A 308 9.02 -10.87 34.87
CA ALA A 308 8.98 -11.41 36.21
C ALA A 308 9.84 -10.62 37.19
N PRO A 309 9.47 -10.54 38.49
CA PRO A 309 10.34 -10.00 39.52
C PRO A 309 11.54 -10.91 39.80
N GLY A 310 12.56 -10.35 40.44
CA GLY A 310 13.80 -11.05 40.71
C GLY A 310 14.71 -11.18 39.49
N PHE A 311 14.41 -10.48 38.38
CA PHE A 311 15.22 -10.45 37.19
C PHE A 311 15.43 -9.03 36.66
N GLN A 312 16.59 -8.81 36.04
CA GLN A 312 16.81 -7.73 35.11
C GLN A 312 16.58 -8.29 33.71
N THR A 313 15.59 -7.74 33.03
CA THR A 313 15.21 -8.14 31.66
C THR A 313 15.71 -7.10 30.68
N PHE A 314 16.55 -7.54 29.75
CA PHE A 314 17.02 -6.75 28.64
C PHE A 314 16.16 -7.05 27.43
N VAL A 315 15.63 -6.01 26.82
CA VAL A 315 14.81 -6.10 25.62
C VAL A 315 15.49 -5.32 24.52
N SER A 316 16.16 -6.02 23.61
CA SER A 316 16.69 -5.40 22.41
C SER A 316 15.57 -5.27 21.37
N CYS A 317 15.42 -4.07 20.82
CA CYS A 317 14.41 -3.73 19.85
C CYS A 317 15.03 -3.53 18.48
N GLN A 318 14.34 -4.02 17.46
CA GLN A 318 14.62 -3.71 16.06
C GLN A 318 13.33 -3.14 15.44
N GLU A 319 13.46 -2.00 14.80
CA GLU A 319 12.33 -1.35 14.15
C GLU A 319 12.19 -1.86 12.71
N GLN A 320 10.98 -2.32 12.38
CA GLN A 320 10.61 -2.73 11.02
C GLN A 320 9.63 -1.70 10.46
N ARG A 321 10.04 -1.06 9.37
CA ARG A 321 9.25 -0.04 8.69
C ARG A 321 8.95 -0.45 7.27
N GLY A 322 7.82 0.01 6.74
CA GLY A 322 7.58 0.03 5.31
C GLY A 322 7.87 1.39 4.72
N GLU A 323 8.66 1.41 3.67
CA GLU A 323 8.94 2.63 2.92
C GLU A 323 8.09 2.71 1.65
N SER A 324 7.32 3.82 1.50
CA SER A 324 6.68 4.16 0.23
C SER A 324 7.74 4.60 -0.76
N GLY A 325 7.92 3.82 -1.82
CA GLY A 325 8.84 4.14 -2.91
C GLY A 325 8.66 5.57 -3.39
N ARG A 326 9.59 6.43 -3.00
CA ARG A 326 9.64 7.81 -3.47
C ARG A 326 10.46 7.83 -4.76
N SER A 327 9.80 8.21 -5.87
CA SER A 327 10.51 8.64 -7.08
C SER A 327 11.50 9.76 -6.72
N PRO A 328 12.75 9.71 -7.20
CA PRO A 328 13.81 10.67 -6.78
C PRO A 328 13.62 12.11 -7.27
N HIS A 329 12.49 12.48 -7.86
CA HIS A 329 12.33 13.75 -8.57
C HIS A 329 11.19 14.66 -8.10
N THR A 330 10.74 14.60 -6.84
CA THR A 330 9.75 15.59 -6.36
C THR A 330 10.15 16.19 -5.02
N SER A 331 10.07 17.50 -4.98
CA SER A 331 10.29 18.53 -3.93
C SER A 331 10.14 18.11 -2.47
N PRO A 332 10.87 18.78 -1.54
CA PRO A 332 10.83 18.46 -0.11
C PRO A 332 9.53 18.98 0.54
N ALA A 333 8.54 18.09 0.65
CA ALA A 333 7.39 18.30 1.55
C ALA A 333 7.69 17.68 2.94
N PRO A 334 7.05 18.15 4.02
CA PRO A 334 7.39 17.75 5.39
C PRO A 334 7.28 16.25 5.58
N ARG A 335 8.29 15.68 6.24
CA ARG A 335 8.44 14.26 6.52
C ARG A 335 7.30 13.76 7.39
N LEU A 336 6.28 13.18 6.78
CA LEU A 336 5.36 12.29 7.48
C LEU A 336 5.99 10.89 7.52
N SER A 337 5.85 10.24 8.67
CA SER A 337 6.44 8.96 9.05
C SER A 337 6.42 7.90 7.94
N GLN A 338 7.55 7.26 7.76
CA GLN A 338 7.80 6.16 6.84
C GLN A 338 7.24 4.86 7.43
N GLN A 339 6.51 4.12 6.65
CA GLN A 339 5.67 2.98 7.10
C GLN A 339 5.86 1.77 6.16
N LEU A 340 5.66 0.54 6.68
CA LEU A 340 5.65 -0.72 5.91
C LEU A 340 4.65 -0.66 4.77
N ILE A 341 5.06 -0.98 3.51
CA ILE A 341 4.18 -0.96 2.37
C ILE A 341 3.90 -2.36 1.88
N TYR A 342 2.67 -2.75 2.07
CA TYR A 342 2.08 -3.86 1.35
C TYR A 342 1.34 -3.34 0.12
N LEU A 343 1.24 -4.15 -0.91
CA LEU A 343 0.47 -3.79 -2.09
C LEU A 343 -1.02 -4.05 -1.85
N PRO A 344 -1.89 -3.10 -2.27
CA PRO A 344 -3.33 -3.32 -2.22
C PRO A 344 -3.75 -4.35 -3.27
N SER A 345 -4.98 -4.87 -3.12
CA SER A 345 -5.60 -5.72 -4.14
C SER A 345 -5.49 -5.08 -5.53
N PRO A 346 -5.22 -5.86 -6.60
CA PRO A 346 -5.12 -7.32 -6.65
C PRO A 346 -3.72 -7.89 -6.39
N TRP A 347 -2.67 -7.09 -6.21
CA TRP A 347 -1.29 -7.56 -6.00
C TRP A 347 -0.99 -8.04 -4.59
N GLY A 348 -1.73 -7.57 -3.61
CA GLY A 348 -1.59 -7.91 -2.20
C GLY A 348 -2.94 -7.89 -1.50
N THR A 349 -2.91 -8.03 -0.18
CA THR A 349 -4.12 -8.13 0.66
C THR A 349 -4.30 -6.95 1.60
N CYS A 350 -3.44 -5.92 1.51
CA CYS A 350 -3.56 -4.77 2.39
C CYS A 350 -4.66 -3.81 1.92
N ASN A 351 -5.25 -3.12 2.88
CA ASN A 351 -6.21 -2.08 2.62
C ASN A 351 -5.61 -0.70 2.96
N ALA A 352 -5.77 0.25 2.05
CA ALA A 352 -5.36 1.65 2.21
C ALA A 352 -6.48 2.49 2.87
N VAL A 353 -7.27 1.89 3.76
CA VAL A 353 -8.45 2.53 4.35
C VAL A 353 -8.05 3.66 5.28
N THR A 354 -8.69 4.78 5.10
CA THR A 354 -8.82 5.80 6.14
C THR A 354 -9.83 5.28 7.16
N MET A 355 -9.49 5.32 8.45
CA MET A 355 -10.40 4.89 9.49
C MET A 355 -11.63 5.82 9.52
N ASP A 356 -12.81 5.23 9.37
CA ASP A 356 -14.07 5.92 9.62
C ASP A 356 -14.48 5.64 11.06
N SER A 357 -13.75 6.24 12.00
CA SER A 357 -13.94 6.09 13.44
C SER A 357 -14.00 7.44 14.10
N ASP A 358 -14.95 7.59 15.01
CA ASP A 358 -15.07 8.78 15.86
C ASP A 358 -14.01 8.80 17.00
N PHE A 359 -13.26 7.69 17.17
CA PHE A 359 -12.39 7.51 18.33
C PHE A 359 -10.89 7.60 18.02
N PHE A 360 -10.50 7.29 16.77
CA PHE A 360 -9.08 7.20 16.38
C PHE A 360 -8.82 7.94 15.06
N ASP A 361 -7.78 8.76 15.05
CA ASP A 361 -7.39 9.53 13.87
C ASP A 361 -6.64 8.72 12.81
N SER A 362 -5.99 7.63 13.23
CA SER A 362 -5.18 6.77 12.34
C SER A 362 -5.63 5.33 12.39
N TYR A 363 -5.67 4.69 11.21
CA TYR A 363 -5.99 3.28 11.10
C TYR A 363 -4.82 2.41 11.58
N SER A 364 -5.10 1.51 12.50
CA SER A 364 -4.28 0.34 12.83
C SER A 364 -5.20 -0.85 13.10
N ILE A 365 -4.66 -2.07 13.04
CA ILE A 365 -5.45 -3.27 13.37
C ILE A 365 -5.99 -3.18 14.79
N THR A 366 -5.17 -2.70 15.71
CA THR A 366 -5.53 -2.53 17.13
C THR A 366 -6.63 -1.49 17.32
N ALA A 367 -6.51 -0.33 16.65
CA ALA A 367 -7.53 0.72 16.71
C ALA A 367 -8.86 0.24 16.12
N CYS A 368 -8.82 -0.44 14.96
CA CYS A 368 -10.00 -1.03 14.34
C CYS A 368 -10.70 -2.04 15.27
N ARG A 369 -9.91 -2.89 15.94
CA ARG A 369 -10.44 -3.90 16.86
C ARG A 369 -11.09 -3.28 18.06
N ILE A 370 -10.43 -2.34 18.73
CA ILE A 370 -11.00 -1.63 19.88
C ILE A 370 -12.27 -0.85 19.48
N ASP A 371 -12.28 -0.23 18.32
CA ASP A 371 -13.45 0.48 17.80
C ASP A 371 -14.63 -0.47 17.58
N CYS A 372 -14.40 -1.60 16.92
CA CYS A 372 -15.42 -2.62 16.65
C CYS A 372 -15.96 -3.22 17.96
N GLU A 373 -15.08 -3.64 18.87
CA GLU A 373 -15.46 -4.18 20.19
C GLU A 373 -16.29 -3.15 20.98
N THR A 374 -15.88 -1.89 20.94
CA THR A 374 -16.59 -0.79 21.63
C THR A 374 -17.99 -0.60 21.08
N ARG A 375 -18.13 -0.50 19.74
CA ARG A 375 -19.45 -0.34 19.10
C ARG A 375 -20.36 -1.52 19.41
N TYR A 376 -19.85 -2.73 19.27
CA TYR A 376 -20.61 -3.95 19.53
C TYR A 376 -21.12 -4.00 20.99
N LEU A 377 -20.26 -3.64 21.93
CA LEU A 377 -20.63 -3.63 23.36
C LEU A 377 -21.67 -2.56 23.68
N VAL A 378 -21.50 -1.36 23.14
CA VAL A 378 -22.46 -0.25 23.34
C VAL A 378 -23.82 -0.61 22.76
N GLU A 379 -23.88 -1.24 21.59
CA GLU A 379 -25.13 -1.65 20.95
C GLU A 379 -25.85 -2.77 21.70
N ASN A 380 -25.11 -3.75 22.25
CA ASN A 380 -25.72 -4.93 22.86
C ASN A 380 -25.91 -4.81 24.38
N CYS A 381 -24.97 -4.12 25.07
CA CYS A 381 -25.00 -4.01 26.53
C CYS A 381 -25.33 -2.60 27.04
N ASN A 382 -25.47 -1.61 26.16
CA ASN A 382 -25.68 -0.19 26.49
C ASN A 382 -24.61 0.39 27.44
N CYS A 383 -23.42 -0.18 27.46
CA CYS A 383 -22.29 0.28 28.26
C CYS A 383 -20.97 -0.02 27.56
N ARG A 384 -19.87 0.55 28.04
CA ARG A 384 -18.51 0.28 27.57
C ARG A 384 -17.60 -0.12 28.73
N MET A 385 -16.56 -0.87 28.43
CA MET A 385 -15.51 -1.18 29.41
C MET A 385 -14.61 0.04 29.67
N VAL A 386 -13.86 0.01 30.77
CA VAL A 386 -13.04 1.16 31.22
C VAL A 386 -11.95 1.54 30.22
N HIS A 387 -11.42 0.58 29.47
CA HIS A 387 -10.39 0.79 28.46
C HIS A 387 -10.94 1.22 27.08
N MET A 388 -12.24 1.15 26.89
CA MET A 388 -12.89 1.49 25.61
C MET A 388 -13.14 2.99 25.50
N PRO A 389 -12.91 3.58 24.31
CA PRO A 389 -13.17 4.99 24.05
C PRO A 389 -14.67 5.29 23.96
N GLY A 390 -15.03 6.57 23.90
CA GLY A 390 -16.41 7.05 23.67
C GLY A 390 -17.09 7.63 24.90
N ASP A 391 -18.38 7.98 24.75
CA ASP A 391 -19.16 8.70 25.76
C ASP A 391 -20.23 7.83 26.45
N ALA A 392 -20.39 6.56 26.01
CA ALA A 392 -21.30 5.63 26.66
C ALA A 392 -20.94 5.42 28.15
N PRO A 393 -21.92 5.14 29.04
CA PRO A 393 -21.64 4.88 30.45
C PRO A 393 -20.74 3.65 30.60
N TYR A 394 -19.91 3.65 31.64
CA TYR A 394 -19.13 2.45 31.97
C TYR A 394 -20.06 1.33 32.51
N CYS A 395 -19.76 0.10 32.10
CA CYS A 395 -20.49 -1.07 32.57
C CYS A 395 -20.38 -1.18 34.11
N THR A 396 -21.49 -1.56 34.74
CA THR A 396 -21.45 -2.00 36.14
C THR A 396 -20.79 -3.37 36.22
N PRO A 397 -20.27 -3.80 37.38
CA PRO A 397 -19.69 -5.15 37.55
C PRO A 397 -20.65 -6.29 37.15
N GLU A 398 -21.94 -6.13 37.40
CA GLU A 398 -22.98 -7.06 36.98
C GLU A 398 -23.13 -7.09 35.45
N GLN A 399 -23.25 -5.90 34.80
CA GLN A 399 -23.29 -5.80 33.32
C GLN A 399 -22.01 -6.35 32.68
N TYR A 400 -20.87 -6.16 33.36
CA TYR A 400 -19.59 -6.70 32.93
C TYR A 400 -19.67 -8.23 32.80
N LYS A 401 -20.07 -8.92 33.87
CA LYS A 401 -20.14 -10.38 33.91
C LYS A 401 -21.27 -10.99 33.06
N GLU A 402 -22.45 -10.38 33.10
CA GLU A 402 -23.65 -10.96 32.45
C GLU A 402 -23.76 -10.61 30.97
N CYS A 403 -23.17 -9.48 30.54
CA CYS A 403 -23.31 -9.01 29.16
C CYS A 403 -21.96 -8.80 28.46
N ALA A 404 -21.03 -8.04 29.07
CA ALA A 404 -19.82 -7.62 28.37
C ALA A 404 -18.86 -8.79 28.10
N ASP A 405 -18.57 -9.64 29.09
CA ASP A 405 -17.70 -10.80 28.93
C ASP A 405 -18.26 -11.78 27.88
N PRO A 406 -19.51 -12.26 27.98
CA PRO A 406 -20.09 -13.14 26.99
C PRO A 406 -20.15 -12.53 25.57
N ALA A 407 -20.33 -11.21 25.49
CA ALA A 407 -20.35 -10.51 24.21
C ALA A 407 -18.98 -10.44 23.57
N LEU A 408 -17.92 -10.22 24.36
CA LEU A 408 -16.54 -10.22 23.87
C LEU A 408 -16.07 -11.62 23.51
N ASP A 409 -16.42 -12.65 24.28
CA ASP A 409 -16.13 -14.04 23.95
C ASP A 409 -16.76 -14.45 22.62
N PHE A 410 -18.01 -14.05 22.40
CA PHE A 410 -18.68 -14.23 21.10
C PHE A 410 -17.92 -13.53 19.96
N LEU A 411 -17.43 -12.31 20.18
CA LEU A 411 -16.64 -11.60 19.15
C LEU A 411 -15.31 -12.30 18.89
N VAL A 412 -14.65 -12.85 19.90
CA VAL A 412 -13.40 -13.61 19.70
C VAL A 412 -13.66 -14.87 18.88
N GLU A 413 -14.79 -15.56 19.13
CA GLU A 413 -15.18 -16.74 18.35
C GLU A 413 -15.56 -16.40 16.91
N LYS A 414 -16.18 -15.23 16.68
CA LYS A 414 -16.71 -14.76 15.41
C LYS A 414 -15.96 -13.57 14.79
N ASP A 415 -14.70 -13.37 15.16
CA ASP A 415 -13.87 -12.22 14.79
C ASP A 415 -13.90 -11.92 13.27
N GLN A 416 -13.86 -12.97 12.44
CA GLN A 416 -13.87 -12.82 10.98
C GLN A 416 -15.22 -12.41 10.37
N GLU A 417 -16.30 -12.53 11.11
CA GLU A 417 -17.64 -12.18 10.62
C GLU A 417 -18.07 -10.77 11.03
N TYR A 418 -17.70 -10.33 12.23
CA TYR A 418 -18.16 -9.07 12.83
C TYR A 418 -17.12 -7.97 12.85
N CYS A 419 -15.87 -8.29 13.18
CA CYS A 419 -14.77 -7.33 13.31
C CYS A 419 -13.71 -7.57 12.25
N VAL A 420 -14.05 -7.32 10.97
CA VAL A 420 -13.09 -7.48 9.86
C VAL A 420 -12.09 -6.32 9.86
N CYS A 421 -10.99 -6.49 10.56
CA CYS A 421 -9.88 -5.55 10.59
C CYS A 421 -8.80 -5.99 9.60
N GLU A 422 -8.79 -5.37 8.42
CA GLU A 422 -7.84 -5.66 7.37
C GLU A 422 -6.44 -5.13 7.71
N MET A 423 -5.42 -5.80 7.17
CA MET A 423 -4.04 -5.35 7.38
C MET A 423 -3.81 -4.00 6.70
N PRO A 424 -3.30 -2.98 7.40
CA PRO A 424 -2.97 -1.70 6.78
C PRO A 424 -1.81 -1.86 5.80
N CYS A 425 -1.83 -1.07 4.71
CA CYS A 425 -0.72 -1.05 3.76
C CYS A 425 0.55 -0.45 4.36
N ASN A 426 0.41 0.31 5.42
CA ASN A 426 1.48 0.96 6.14
C ASN A 426 1.47 0.50 7.60
N LEU A 427 2.57 -0.07 8.06
CA LEU A 427 2.67 -0.62 9.41
C LEU A 427 4.09 -0.45 9.95
N THR A 428 4.21 -0.06 11.22
CA THR A 428 5.49 -0.09 11.95
C THR A 428 5.41 -1.19 13.01
N ARG A 429 6.36 -2.09 13.01
CA ARG A 429 6.50 -3.15 14.00
C ARG A 429 7.82 -3.04 14.73
N TYR A 430 7.84 -3.54 15.96
CA TYR A 430 9.06 -3.66 16.74
C TYR A 430 9.34 -5.14 16.99
N GLY A 431 10.38 -5.67 16.34
CA GLY A 431 11.00 -6.94 16.69
C GLY A 431 11.64 -6.80 18.07
N LYS A 432 11.57 -7.85 18.89
CA LYS A 432 12.13 -7.83 20.26
C LYS A 432 12.80 -9.14 20.57
N GLU A 433 13.98 -9.06 21.18
CA GLU A 433 14.70 -10.18 21.76
C GLU A 433 14.87 -9.94 23.26
N LEU A 434 14.59 -10.96 24.05
CA LEU A 434 14.62 -10.87 25.50
C LEU A 434 15.77 -11.69 26.08
N SER A 435 16.48 -11.07 27.03
CA SER A 435 17.51 -11.74 27.84
C SER A 435 17.32 -11.37 29.30
N MET A 436 17.50 -12.32 30.20
CA MET A 436 17.22 -12.14 31.64
C MET A 436 18.39 -12.52 32.50
N VAL A 437 18.69 -11.69 33.49
CA VAL A 437 19.71 -11.94 34.51
C VAL A 437 19.08 -11.80 35.88
N LYS A 438 19.34 -12.77 36.78
CA LYS A 438 18.76 -12.77 38.11
C LYS A 438 19.30 -11.62 38.97
N ILE A 439 18.39 -10.89 39.64
CA ILE A 439 18.66 -9.89 40.65
C ILE A 439 17.81 -10.20 41.92
N PRO A 440 18.28 -9.84 43.12
CA PRO A 440 19.65 -9.43 43.44
C PRO A 440 20.66 -10.58 43.35
N SER A 441 21.92 -10.27 43.10
CA SER A 441 23.01 -11.22 43.39
C SER A 441 23.14 -11.39 44.90
N LYS A 442 23.68 -12.51 45.33
CA LYS A 442 23.96 -12.74 46.79
C LYS A 442 24.77 -11.61 47.44
N ALA A 443 25.64 -10.99 46.69
CA ALA A 443 26.46 -9.89 47.17
C ALA A 443 25.71 -8.55 47.24
N SER A 444 24.79 -8.29 46.31
CA SER A 444 24.03 -7.05 46.25
C SER A 444 22.75 -7.07 47.10
N ALA A 445 22.25 -8.24 47.48
CA ALA A 445 21.01 -8.40 48.22
C ALA A 445 20.93 -7.55 49.51
N LYS A 446 22.00 -7.61 50.34
CA LYS A 446 22.10 -6.81 51.56
C LYS A 446 22.13 -5.30 51.32
N TYR A 447 22.81 -4.87 50.24
CA TYR A 447 22.85 -3.46 49.88
C TYR A 447 21.47 -2.93 49.45
N LEU A 448 20.78 -3.66 48.60
CA LEU A 448 19.46 -3.28 48.10
C LEU A 448 18.40 -3.32 49.24
N ALA A 449 18.47 -4.34 50.09
CA ALA A 449 17.62 -4.44 51.28
C ALA A 449 17.76 -3.22 52.20
N LYS A 450 19.00 -2.79 52.44
CA LYS A 450 19.27 -1.58 53.23
C LYS A 450 18.83 -0.29 52.50
N LYS A 451 19.08 -0.21 51.18
CA LYS A 451 18.74 0.97 50.37
C LYS A 451 17.24 1.23 50.33
N PHE A 452 16.43 0.18 50.16
CA PHE A 452 14.98 0.27 50.05
C PHE A 452 14.24 -0.01 51.35
N ASN A 453 14.96 -0.28 52.43
CA ASN A 453 14.41 -0.61 53.77
C ASN A 453 13.41 -1.78 53.72
N LYS A 454 13.76 -2.83 52.95
CA LYS A 454 12.97 -4.07 52.78
C LYS A 454 13.85 -5.29 53.11
N SER A 455 13.23 -6.46 53.28
CA SER A 455 13.98 -7.71 53.47
C SER A 455 14.68 -8.16 52.21
N GLU A 456 15.76 -8.97 52.30
CA GLU A 456 16.44 -9.55 51.13
C GLU A 456 15.50 -10.44 50.30
N GLN A 457 14.58 -11.16 50.99
CA GLN A 457 13.56 -11.97 50.34
C GLN A 457 12.58 -11.09 49.54
N TYR A 458 12.08 -10.02 50.15
CA TYR A 458 11.20 -9.07 49.50
C TYR A 458 11.82 -8.52 48.21
N ILE A 459 13.10 -8.13 48.27
CA ILE A 459 13.80 -7.62 47.05
C ILE A 459 13.81 -8.65 45.93
N GLY A 460 14.06 -9.92 46.24
CA GLY A 460 14.07 -11.00 45.25
C GLY A 460 12.71 -11.36 44.67
N GLU A 461 11.64 -11.11 45.42
CA GLU A 461 10.28 -11.45 45.02
C GLU A 461 9.52 -10.28 44.37
N ASN A 462 9.91 -9.03 44.66
CA ASN A 462 9.13 -7.85 44.24
C ASN A 462 9.86 -6.92 43.27
N ILE A 463 11.20 -6.91 43.29
CA ILE A 463 11.93 -5.97 42.45
C ILE A 463 12.24 -6.58 41.10
N LEU A 464 11.98 -5.83 40.05
CA LEU A 464 12.41 -6.13 38.70
C LEU A 464 13.14 -4.91 38.07
N VAL A 465 13.99 -5.19 37.10
CA VAL A 465 14.58 -4.16 36.24
C VAL A 465 14.26 -4.48 34.79
N LEU A 466 13.84 -3.49 34.08
CA LEU A 466 13.53 -3.57 32.65
C LEU A 466 14.40 -2.55 31.90
N ASP A 467 15.22 -3.02 30.96
CA ASP A 467 16.07 -2.21 30.11
C ASP A 467 15.68 -2.44 28.65
N ILE A 468 15.09 -1.44 28.00
CA ILE A 468 14.62 -1.49 26.62
C ILE A 468 15.47 -0.56 25.78
N PHE A 469 16.09 -1.09 24.74
CA PHE A 469 17.00 -0.34 23.88
C PHE A 469 16.96 -0.85 22.44
N PHE A 470 17.36 -0.02 21.49
CA PHE A 470 17.62 -0.49 20.14
C PHE A 470 18.97 -1.21 20.07
N GLU A 471 19.01 -2.37 19.43
CA GLU A 471 20.25 -3.12 19.25
C GLU A 471 21.26 -2.30 18.46
N VAL A 472 20.86 -1.82 17.31
CA VAL A 472 21.62 -0.96 16.40
C VAL A 472 20.70 0.18 15.93
N LEU A 473 21.30 1.30 15.49
CA LEU A 473 20.53 2.39 14.87
C LEU A 473 20.31 2.12 13.38
N ASN A 474 19.54 1.11 13.11
CA ASN A 474 19.05 0.77 11.80
C ASN A 474 17.55 0.43 11.89
N TYR A 475 16.90 0.45 10.76
CA TYR A 475 15.57 -0.10 10.63
C TYR A 475 15.48 -0.96 9.38
N GLU A 476 14.72 -2.03 9.46
CA GLU A 476 14.42 -2.89 8.33
C GLU A 476 13.25 -2.31 7.55
N THR A 477 13.41 -2.17 6.24
CA THR A 477 12.33 -1.82 5.33
C THR A 477 11.83 -3.07 4.63
N ILE A 478 10.52 -3.29 4.70
CA ILE A 478 9.85 -4.35 3.96
C ILE A 478 8.97 -3.68 2.91
N GLU A 479 9.34 -3.82 1.64
CA GLU A 479 8.63 -3.20 0.53
C GLU A 479 8.15 -4.28 -0.45
N GLN A 480 6.86 -4.32 -0.73
CA GLN A 480 6.31 -5.14 -1.81
C GLN A 480 6.28 -4.34 -3.10
N LYS A 481 6.91 -4.87 -4.14
CA LYS A 481 6.90 -4.30 -5.50
C LYS A 481 6.20 -5.24 -6.45
N LYS A 482 5.54 -4.68 -7.45
CA LYS A 482 5.00 -5.47 -8.57
C LYS A 482 6.16 -6.16 -9.27
N ALA A 483 6.15 -7.49 -9.30
CA ALA A 483 7.20 -8.27 -9.95
C ALA A 483 7.14 -8.12 -11.49
N TYR A 484 5.96 -7.85 -12.02
CA TYR A 484 5.73 -7.73 -13.46
C TYR A 484 4.78 -6.58 -13.76
N GLU A 485 5.29 -5.54 -14.39
CA GLU A 485 4.56 -4.34 -14.76
C GLU A 485 4.06 -4.39 -16.20
N ILE A 486 3.10 -3.52 -16.54
CA ILE A 486 2.54 -3.44 -17.90
C ILE A 486 3.62 -3.14 -18.96
N ALA A 487 4.64 -2.36 -18.61
CA ALA A 487 5.77 -2.09 -19.52
C ALA A 487 6.56 -3.37 -19.85
N GLY A 488 6.78 -4.24 -18.86
CA GLY A 488 7.38 -5.55 -19.04
C GLY A 488 6.52 -6.47 -19.93
N LEU A 489 5.21 -6.50 -19.70
CA LEU A 489 4.27 -7.25 -20.54
C LEU A 489 4.32 -6.79 -22.00
N LEU A 490 4.27 -5.48 -22.26
CA LEU A 490 4.35 -4.93 -23.61
C LEU A 490 5.71 -5.22 -24.26
N GLY A 491 6.79 -5.15 -23.48
CA GLY A 491 8.14 -5.51 -23.96
C GLY A 491 8.25 -6.98 -24.35
N ASP A 492 7.73 -7.88 -23.52
CA ASP A 492 7.73 -9.33 -23.81
C ASP A 492 6.88 -9.66 -25.03
N ILE A 493 5.65 -9.10 -25.12
CA ILE A 493 4.79 -9.28 -26.30
C ILE A 493 5.47 -8.76 -27.57
N GLY A 494 6.06 -7.55 -27.51
CA GLY A 494 6.79 -6.96 -28.63
C GLY A 494 8.00 -7.79 -29.04
N GLY A 495 8.78 -8.24 -28.09
CA GLY A 495 9.94 -9.13 -28.33
C GLY A 495 9.56 -10.46 -28.95
N GLN A 496 8.51 -11.11 -28.45
CA GLN A 496 8.00 -12.36 -29.00
C GLN A 496 7.39 -12.19 -30.40
N MET A 497 6.65 -11.08 -30.61
CA MET A 497 6.12 -10.73 -31.93
C MET A 497 7.24 -10.55 -32.96
N GLY A 498 8.32 -9.85 -32.58
CA GLY A 498 9.52 -9.72 -33.40
C GLY A 498 10.22 -11.04 -33.69
N LEU A 499 10.34 -11.93 -32.69
CA LEU A 499 11.05 -13.19 -32.81
C LEU A 499 10.28 -14.22 -33.66
N PHE A 500 8.99 -14.42 -33.42
CA PHE A 500 8.23 -15.50 -34.04
C PHE A 500 7.68 -15.14 -35.45
N ILE A 501 7.18 -13.92 -35.60
CA ILE A 501 6.53 -13.48 -36.85
C ILE A 501 7.22 -12.30 -37.52
N GLY A 502 8.33 -11.79 -36.95
CA GLY A 502 9.09 -10.68 -37.49
C GLY A 502 8.27 -9.40 -37.61
N ALA A 503 7.22 -9.25 -36.79
CA ALA A 503 6.32 -8.10 -36.84
C ALA A 503 6.71 -7.05 -35.78
N SER A 504 6.40 -5.81 -36.08
CA SER A 504 6.54 -4.66 -35.15
C SER A 504 5.18 -4.00 -34.91
N ILE A 505 5.15 -3.02 -34.04
CA ILE A 505 3.94 -2.20 -33.82
C ILE A 505 3.50 -1.52 -35.12
N LEU A 506 4.43 -1.18 -36.03
CA LEU A 506 4.12 -0.62 -37.32
C LEU A 506 3.43 -1.64 -38.24
N THR A 507 3.85 -2.90 -38.18
CA THR A 507 3.17 -4.00 -38.90
C THR A 507 1.71 -4.15 -38.45
N VAL A 508 1.44 -3.97 -37.15
CA VAL A 508 0.06 -4.00 -36.61
C VAL A 508 -0.75 -2.81 -37.17
N LEU A 509 -0.14 -1.64 -37.28
CA LEU A 509 -0.78 -0.47 -37.90
C LEU A 509 -1.06 -0.68 -39.39
N GLU A 510 -0.14 -1.30 -40.14
CA GLU A 510 -0.34 -1.67 -41.56
C GLU A 510 -1.55 -2.64 -41.70
N LEU A 511 -1.70 -3.60 -40.79
CA LEU A 511 -2.83 -4.50 -40.78
C LEU A 511 -4.16 -3.78 -40.48
N PHE A 512 -4.15 -2.82 -39.58
CA PHE A 512 -5.33 -2.00 -39.29
C PHE A 512 -5.69 -1.08 -40.45
N ASP A 513 -4.70 -0.47 -41.11
CA ASP A 513 -4.91 0.37 -42.30
C ASP A 513 -5.54 -0.43 -43.44
N TYR A 514 -4.99 -1.62 -43.74
CA TYR A 514 -5.58 -2.53 -44.71
C TYR A 514 -7.01 -2.97 -44.33
N ALA A 515 -7.24 -3.31 -43.09
CA ALA A 515 -8.58 -3.68 -42.61
C ALA A 515 -9.57 -2.53 -42.79
N TYR A 516 -9.16 -1.30 -42.46
CA TYR A 516 -9.96 -0.08 -42.68
C TYR A 516 -10.29 0.13 -44.15
N GLU A 517 -9.32 -0.02 -45.05
CA GLU A 517 -9.49 0.10 -46.50
C GLU A 517 -10.53 -0.92 -47.02
N VAL A 518 -10.42 -2.19 -46.60
CA VAL A 518 -11.35 -3.25 -46.98
C VAL A 518 -12.77 -3.00 -46.43
N ILE A 519 -12.89 -2.56 -45.17
CA ILE A 519 -14.18 -2.25 -44.54
C ILE A 519 -14.85 -1.06 -45.22
N LYS A 520 -14.10 0.02 -45.47
CA LYS A 520 -14.57 1.21 -46.18
C LYS A 520 -15.12 0.84 -47.55
N HIS A 521 -14.36 0.04 -48.33
CA HIS A 521 -14.79 -0.43 -49.63
C HIS A 521 -16.04 -1.31 -49.59
N ARG A 522 -16.15 -2.25 -48.62
CA ARG A 522 -17.33 -3.09 -48.45
C ARG A 522 -18.57 -2.29 -48.06
N LEU A 523 -18.41 -1.25 -47.23
CA LEU A 523 -19.50 -0.36 -46.80
C LEU A 523 -19.96 0.54 -47.96
N CYS A 524 -19.02 1.12 -48.75
CA CYS A 524 -19.32 1.92 -49.93
C CYS A 524 -20.04 1.11 -51.00
N ARG A 525 -19.66 -0.15 -51.23
CA ARG A 525 -20.32 -1.08 -52.16
C ARG A 525 -21.77 -1.40 -51.75
N ARG A 526 -22.05 -1.54 -50.45
CA ARG A 526 -23.41 -1.72 -49.93
C ARG A 526 -24.27 -0.48 -50.10
N GLY A 527 -23.70 0.72 -50.06
CA GLY A 527 -24.40 1.99 -50.25
C GLY A 527 -24.75 2.29 -51.74
N LYS A 528 -23.98 1.74 -52.68
CA LYS A 528 -24.23 1.91 -54.15
C LYS A 528 -25.30 0.95 -54.68
N CYS A 529 -25.68 -0.10 -53.96
CA CYS A 529 -26.64 -1.10 -54.45
C CYS A 529 -28.13 -0.70 -54.27
N GLN A 530 -28.42 0.51 -53.85
CA GLN A 530 -29.81 1.00 -53.65
C GLN A 530 -30.20 2.16 -54.61
N LYS A 531 -29.51 2.40 -55.71
CA LYS A 531 -29.98 3.31 -56.76
C LYS A 531 -30.18 2.55 -58.06
N GLU A 532 -31.37 1.98 -58.24
CA GLU A 532 -31.89 1.60 -59.57
C GLU A 532 -32.05 2.86 -60.45
N PRO A 533 -31.65 2.83 -61.73
CA PRO A 533 -31.93 3.95 -62.64
C PRO A 533 -33.35 3.83 -63.18
N LYS A 534 -34.22 4.75 -62.81
CA LYS A 534 -35.45 4.99 -63.57
C LYS A 534 -35.13 5.53 -64.94
N ARG A 535 -35.42 4.74 -66.00
CA ARG A 535 -35.54 5.15 -67.38
C ARG A 535 -36.68 6.19 -67.47
N SER A 536 -36.41 7.36 -68.08
CA SER A 536 -37.42 8.07 -68.83
C SER A 536 -36.74 8.83 -69.97
N SER A 537 -37.35 8.69 -71.13
CA SER A 537 -36.98 9.11 -72.44
C SER A 537 -37.12 10.61 -72.66
N ALA A 538 -36.29 11.09 -73.61
CA ALA A 538 -36.47 12.15 -74.57
C ALA A 538 -36.99 13.53 -74.13
N ASP A 539 -36.29 14.61 -74.38
CA ASP A 539 -36.34 15.40 -75.64
C ASP A 539 -35.46 16.66 -75.56
N LYS A 540 -34.79 16.90 -76.66
CA LYS A 540 -34.38 18.14 -77.25
C LYS A 540 -34.09 19.41 -76.45
N GLY A 541 -32.88 19.88 -76.59
CA GLY A 541 -32.66 21.16 -77.29
C GLY A 541 -32.30 22.36 -76.43
N VAL A 542 -31.23 22.98 -76.90
CA VAL A 542 -30.89 24.41 -76.84
C VAL A 542 -29.84 24.84 -75.83
N ALA A 543 -28.74 25.26 -76.43
CA ALA A 543 -27.64 26.01 -75.84
C ALA A 543 -28.06 27.33 -75.21
N LEU A 544 -27.31 27.80 -74.27
CA LEU A 544 -26.73 29.16 -74.17
C LEU A 544 -26.11 29.32 -72.74
N SER A 545 -24.79 29.55 -72.80
CA SER A 545 -24.09 30.75 -72.38
C SER A 545 -24.01 31.12 -70.90
N LEU A 546 -22.79 31.05 -70.47
CA LEU A 546 -22.01 32.01 -69.63
C LEU A 546 -22.68 32.79 -68.49
N ASP A 547 -21.88 32.86 -67.46
CA ASP A 547 -21.78 33.88 -66.44
C ASP A 547 -22.72 33.81 -65.23
N ASP A 548 -22.17 33.70 -64.11
CA ASP A 548 -22.11 34.52 -62.89
C ASP A 548 -21.99 33.68 -61.61
N VAL A 549 -20.86 33.71 -61.04
CA VAL A 549 -20.42 34.42 -59.82
C VAL A 549 -21.36 34.39 -58.63
N LYS A 550 -20.80 33.83 -57.58
CA LYS A 550 -20.94 34.20 -56.15
C LYS A 550 -22.16 33.76 -55.32
N ARG A 551 -21.71 33.22 -54.20
CA ARG A 551 -22.23 33.42 -52.83
C ARG A 551 -23.53 32.73 -52.40
N HIS A 552 -23.38 31.96 -51.38
CA HIS A 552 -23.95 32.08 -50.01
C HIS A 552 -24.32 30.74 -49.41
N ASN A 553 -23.66 30.43 -48.32
CA ASN A 553 -24.35 29.84 -47.16
C ASN A 553 -25.51 30.79 -46.77
N PRO A 554 -26.59 30.36 -46.14
CA PRO A 554 -26.57 29.90 -44.76
C PRO A 554 -27.68 28.87 -44.39
N CYS A 555 -27.44 28.19 -43.29
CA CYS A 555 -28.11 28.32 -42.01
C CYS A 555 -29.59 28.00 -41.81
N GLU A 556 -29.81 27.39 -40.68
CA GLU A 556 -30.94 27.51 -39.76
C GLU A 556 -32.19 26.65 -40.05
N SER A 557 -32.82 26.11 -39.13
CA SER A 557 -32.99 26.23 -37.66
C SER A 557 -34.10 25.24 -37.27
N LEU A 558 -34.29 24.79 -36.11
CA LEU A 558 -34.98 25.30 -34.94
C LEU A 558 -35.27 24.21 -33.90
N ARG A 559 -34.95 24.51 -32.72
CA ARG A 559 -35.68 24.57 -31.40
C ARG A 559 -35.85 23.25 -30.64
N GLY A 560 -35.61 23.21 -29.36
CA GLY A 560 -35.91 24.05 -28.26
C GLY A 560 -35.25 23.66 -26.94
N HIS A 561 -35.07 24.65 -26.15
CA HIS A 561 -34.60 24.77 -24.78
C HIS A 561 -35.66 24.36 -23.73
N PRO A 562 -35.43 24.38 -22.35
CA PRO A 562 -34.52 25.27 -21.62
C PRO A 562 -33.88 24.73 -20.30
N ALA A 563 -32.96 25.54 -19.80
CA ALA A 563 -32.59 25.95 -18.43
C ALA A 563 -31.74 24.99 -17.58
N GLY A 564 -30.75 25.41 -16.83
CA GLY A 564 -30.20 26.70 -16.52
C GLY A 564 -29.04 26.62 -15.53
N MET A 565 -28.34 27.72 -15.39
CA MET A 565 -27.39 28.20 -14.34
C MET A 565 -25.92 27.84 -14.53
N THR A 566 -25.11 28.72 -15.09
CA THR A 566 -24.33 29.90 -14.63
C THR A 566 -23.37 29.65 -13.47
N TYR A 567 -22.07 29.88 -13.73
CA TYR A 567 -21.19 30.98 -13.30
C TYR A 567 -19.78 30.81 -13.89
N ALA A 568 -19.35 31.70 -14.71
CA ALA A 568 -18.38 32.82 -14.64
C ALA A 568 -16.93 32.36 -14.49
N ALA A 569 -16.13 32.42 -15.52
CA ALA A 569 -15.33 33.51 -16.12
C ALA A 569 -14.30 34.20 -15.20
N ASN A 570 -13.06 34.16 -15.66
CA ASN A 570 -12.03 35.17 -15.86
C ASN A 570 -10.67 34.64 -15.34
N ILE A 571 -9.54 34.82 -15.93
CA ILE A 571 -8.85 35.76 -16.82
C ILE A 571 -7.39 35.24 -16.91
N LEU A 572 -6.85 35.13 -18.11
CA LEU A 572 -5.41 35.17 -18.36
C LEU A 572 -4.90 36.62 -18.25
N PRO A 573 -3.64 36.87 -17.94
CA PRO A 573 -2.77 37.33 -19.01
C PRO A 573 -1.26 36.94 -18.95
N HIS A 574 -0.69 36.82 -20.15
CA HIS A 574 0.60 37.29 -20.68
C HIS A 574 1.96 36.88 -20.08
N HIS A 575 2.76 36.30 -21.01
CA HIS A 575 4.22 36.25 -21.10
C HIS A 575 4.94 37.59 -20.85
N PRO A 576 6.27 37.63 -20.53
CA PRO A 576 7.29 37.35 -21.54
C PRO A 576 8.61 36.68 -21.06
N ALA A 577 9.15 35.89 -21.98
CA ALA A 577 10.52 35.82 -22.52
C ALA A 577 11.80 35.87 -21.67
N ARG A 578 12.69 34.94 -22.02
CA ARG A 578 14.16 34.98 -22.17
C ARG A 578 15.05 34.71 -20.97
N GLY A 579 15.92 33.71 -21.18
CA GLY A 579 17.25 33.68 -20.57
C GLY A 579 17.83 32.28 -20.38
N THR A 580 18.58 31.84 -21.36
CA THR A 580 19.92 31.19 -21.38
C THR A 580 20.10 29.83 -20.67
N PHE A 581 20.46 28.91 -21.51
CA PHE A 581 21.29 27.72 -21.34
C PHE A 581 22.53 27.97 -20.48
N GLU A 582 22.82 27.08 -19.58
CA GLU A 582 24.19 26.64 -19.27
C GLU A 582 24.20 25.17 -18.87
N ASP A 583 25.02 24.42 -19.57
CA ASP A 583 25.51 23.08 -19.29
C ASP A 583 26.22 23.03 -17.93
N PHE A 584 26.08 21.94 -17.21
CA PHE A 584 27.20 21.30 -16.52
C PHE A 584 26.95 19.80 -16.33
N THR A 585 27.82 19.03 -16.99
CA THR A 585 28.19 17.66 -16.75
C THR A 585 28.74 17.43 -15.33
N CYS A 586 28.31 16.41 -14.65
CA CYS A 586 29.09 15.28 -14.11
C CYS A 586 28.13 14.20 -13.61
#